data_ba84217c84b2b6d109505718b7c114f8
#
_entry.id   ba84217c84b2b6d109505718b7c114f8
#
_cell.length_a   1.000
_cell.length_b   1.000
_cell.length_c   1.000
_cell.angle_alpha   90.00
_cell.angle_beta   90.00
_cell.angle_gamma   90.00
#
_symmetry.space_group_name_H-M   'P 1'
#
loop_
_entity.id
_entity.type
_entity.pdbx_description
1 polymer ?
#
loop_
_entity_poly.entity_id
_entity_poly.type
_entity_poly.pdbx_seq_one_letter_code
_entity_poly.pdbx_strand_id
1 'polypeptide(L)'
;MRIVLFCENKYAVDILLPIYQEAVKSETNHILWYVHLPKIPVFPLDGKVVYTYSMQEVYDFSPEAIFVPGNIVPYYLPGVKIQVFHGYAAEKKDHWVIRRYFDTYFTQGPFFTKKFKELAAEYKDFEVVETGWPKQDWIKNHWHDFDREREELLKLHGKSQIVLYAPTFSPSLTSLPALKEALLHLVKMRDVVLLLKLHPLTKKEWVDEYKQLAEQEEHIIWEDGFNVTKYQLMSDVMISDTSSTVYEFLLLGRPVIT
;
A
#
# COMPACT_ATOMS: atom_id res chain seq x y z
N MET A 1 12.57 -9.28 -22.57
CA MET A 1 13.09 -9.52 -21.19
C MET A 1 12.19 -10.48 -20.44
N ARG A 2 12.76 -11.35 -19.59
CA ARG A 2 12.02 -12.14 -18.61
C ARG A 2 12.00 -11.40 -17.28
N ILE A 3 10.79 -11.02 -16.86
CA ILE A 3 10.57 -10.17 -15.68
C ILE A 3 9.75 -10.95 -14.65
N VAL A 4 10.19 -10.94 -13.41
CA VAL A 4 9.41 -11.46 -12.27
C VAL A 4 8.88 -10.31 -11.42
N LEU A 5 7.60 -10.34 -11.12
CA LEU A 5 6.94 -9.47 -10.16
C LEU A 5 6.72 -10.27 -8.86
N PHE A 6 7.54 -9.97 -7.85
CA PHE A 6 7.63 -10.76 -6.62
C PHE A 6 6.58 -10.31 -5.60
N CYS A 7 5.41 -10.93 -5.62
CA CYS A 7 4.27 -10.58 -4.78
C CYS A 7 4.25 -11.40 -3.49
N GLU A 8 4.96 -10.92 -2.48
CA GLU A 8 5.10 -11.60 -1.19
C GLU A 8 3.92 -11.33 -0.23
N ASN A 9 3.25 -10.19 -0.37
CA ASN A 9 2.12 -9.78 0.47
C ASN A 9 1.03 -9.14 -0.39
N LYS A 10 -0.19 -9.09 0.13
CA LYS A 10 -1.34 -8.51 -0.60
C LYS A 10 -1.11 -7.07 -1.07
N TYR A 11 -0.45 -6.23 -0.26
CA TYR A 11 -0.14 -4.84 -0.62
C TYR A 11 0.79 -4.73 -1.85
N ALA A 12 1.57 -5.77 -2.14
CA ALA A 12 2.48 -5.77 -3.28
C ALA A 12 1.75 -5.73 -4.64
N VAL A 13 0.50 -6.20 -4.69
CA VAL A 13 -0.30 -6.19 -5.92
C VAL A 13 -0.44 -4.75 -6.45
N ASP A 14 -0.87 -3.82 -5.60
CA ASP A 14 -1.11 -2.42 -5.99
C ASP A 14 0.18 -1.68 -6.38
N ILE A 15 1.32 -2.14 -5.89
CA ILE A 15 2.63 -1.55 -6.20
C ILE A 15 3.19 -2.12 -7.50
N LEU A 16 3.02 -3.43 -7.72
CA LEU A 16 3.56 -4.12 -8.88
C LEU A 16 2.67 -4.01 -10.13
N LEU A 17 1.36 -3.76 -9.95
CA LEU A 17 0.42 -3.67 -11.06
C LEU A 17 0.77 -2.56 -12.06
N PRO A 18 1.12 -1.33 -11.66
CA PRO A 18 1.59 -0.30 -12.60
C PRO A 18 2.84 -0.72 -13.38
N ILE A 19 3.79 -1.41 -12.73
CA ILE A 19 4.98 -1.95 -13.40
C ILE A 19 4.58 -3.02 -14.43
N TYR A 20 3.64 -3.90 -14.07
CA TYR A 20 3.09 -4.89 -14.99
C TYR A 20 2.45 -4.22 -16.22
N GLN A 21 1.59 -3.22 -15.99
CA GLN A 21 0.88 -2.49 -17.06
C GLN A 21 1.83 -1.81 -18.05
N GLU A 22 2.96 -1.29 -17.58
CA GLU A 22 4.00 -0.76 -18.46
C GLU A 22 4.78 -1.87 -19.16
N ALA A 23 5.16 -2.91 -18.45
CA ALA A 23 5.98 -3.98 -18.99
C ALA A 23 5.28 -4.78 -20.11
N VAL A 24 3.96 -4.98 -20.04
CA VAL A 24 3.17 -5.69 -21.08
C VAL A 24 3.03 -4.91 -22.37
N LYS A 25 3.31 -3.61 -22.40
CA LYS A 25 3.27 -2.81 -23.64
C LYS A 25 4.33 -3.25 -24.64
N SER A 26 5.37 -3.93 -24.21
CA SER A 26 6.38 -4.53 -25.10
C SER A 26 6.12 -6.03 -25.27
N GLU A 27 5.83 -6.44 -26.50
CA GLU A 27 5.59 -7.84 -26.86
C GLU A 27 6.81 -8.76 -26.63
N THR A 28 8.01 -8.17 -26.49
CA THR A 28 9.24 -8.91 -26.20
C THR A 28 9.42 -9.24 -24.72
N ASN A 29 8.57 -8.70 -23.86
CA ASN A 29 8.61 -8.98 -22.43
C ASN A 29 7.76 -10.21 -22.08
N HIS A 30 8.35 -11.12 -21.32
CA HIS A 30 7.68 -12.25 -20.69
C HIS A 30 7.61 -12.00 -19.21
N ILE A 31 6.40 -11.96 -18.64
CA ILE A 31 6.19 -11.54 -17.26
C ILE A 31 5.58 -12.68 -16.47
N LEU A 32 6.19 -13.00 -15.34
CA LEU A 32 5.72 -14.00 -14.39
C LEU A 32 5.52 -13.34 -13.02
N TRP A 33 4.33 -13.50 -12.45
CA TRP A 33 4.11 -13.14 -11.07
C TRP A 33 4.46 -14.33 -10.16
N TYR A 34 5.32 -14.10 -9.18
CA TYR A 34 5.42 -15.01 -8.04
C TYR A 34 4.46 -14.54 -6.96
N VAL A 35 3.63 -15.45 -6.45
CA VAL A 35 2.64 -15.16 -5.41
C VAL A 35 2.89 -16.04 -4.19
N HIS A 36 3.08 -15.41 -3.02
CA HIS A 36 3.35 -16.17 -1.79
C HIS A 36 2.04 -16.70 -1.19
N LEU A 37 1.66 -17.93 -1.55
CA LEU A 37 0.39 -18.56 -1.21
C LEU A 37 -0.01 -18.47 0.27
N PRO A 38 0.88 -18.69 1.28
CA PRO A 38 0.50 -18.56 2.69
C PRO A 38 -0.02 -17.20 3.10
N LYS A 39 0.43 -16.13 2.44
CA LYS A 39 -0.01 -14.75 2.73
C LYS A 39 -1.08 -14.24 1.75
N ILE A 40 -1.20 -14.89 0.60
CA ILE A 40 -2.15 -14.51 -0.47
C ILE A 40 -2.87 -15.77 -0.95
N PRO A 41 -3.77 -16.32 -0.14
CA PRO A 41 -4.48 -17.57 -0.49
C PRO A 41 -5.44 -17.41 -1.67
N VAL A 42 -5.88 -16.16 -1.95
CA VAL A 42 -6.66 -15.80 -3.13
C VAL A 42 -5.95 -14.65 -3.82
N PHE A 43 -5.42 -14.93 -5.03
CA PHE A 43 -4.72 -13.91 -5.81
C PHE A 43 -5.72 -13.04 -6.60
N PRO A 44 -5.74 -11.70 -6.42
CA PRO A 44 -6.76 -10.84 -7.02
C PRO A 44 -6.70 -10.75 -8.56
N LEU A 45 -5.59 -11.16 -9.16
CA LEU A 45 -5.37 -11.13 -10.61
C LEU A 45 -5.44 -12.55 -11.23
N ASP A 46 -6.03 -13.53 -10.53
CA ASP A 46 -6.24 -14.88 -11.06
C ASP A 46 -7.03 -14.83 -12.37
N GLY A 47 -6.57 -15.62 -13.35
CA GLY A 47 -7.13 -15.63 -14.69
C GLY A 47 -6.84 -14.39 -15.55
N LYS A 48 -6.14 -13.37 -15.03
CA LYS A 48 -5.81 -12.12 -15.75
C LYS A 48 -4.33 -12.00 -16.10
N VAL A 49 -3.47 -12.71 -15.39
CA VAL A 49 -2.02 -12.65 -15.55
C VAL A 49 -1.41 -14.04 -15.42
N VAL A 50 -0.20 -14.24 -15.94
CA VAL A 50 0.58 -15.46 -15.71
C VAL A 50 1.22 -15.41 -14.35
N TYR A 51 0.97 -16.39 -13.49
CA TYR A 51 1.55 -16.43 -12.14
C TYR A 51 1.87 -17.85 -11.68
N THR A 52 2.69 -17.93 -10.63
CA THR A 52 3.04 -19.18 -9.95
C THR A 52 3.14 -19.00 -8.44
N TYR A 53 2.91 -20.07 -7.70
CA TYR A 53 3.21 -20.19 -6.28
C TYR A 53 4.55 -20.92 -6.04
N SER A 54 5.20 -21.41 -7.09
CA SER A 54 6.41 -22.24 -7.03
C SER A 54 7.66 -21.39 -7.20
N MET A 55 8.54 -21.42 -6.18
CA MET A 55 9.85 -20.78 -6.27
C MET A 55 10.75 -21.49 -7.29
N GLN A 56 10.56 -22.81 -7.50
CA GLN A 56 11.29 -23.56 -8.52
C GLN A 56 10.93 -23.07 -9.93
N GLU A 57 9.64 -22.82 -10.20
CA GLU A 57 9.22 -22.27 -11.49
C GLU A 57 9.77 -20.86 -11.74
N VAL A 58 9.89 -20.02 -10.68
CA VAL A 58 10.57 -18.73 -10.79
C VAL A 58 12.03 -18.91 -11.15
N TYR A 59 12.73 -19.86 -10.54
CA TYR A 59 14.12 -20.16 -10.86
C TYR A 59 14.27 -20.66 -12.31
N ASP A 60 13.42 -21.60 -12.74
CA ASP A 60 13.45 -22.20 -14.09
C ASP A 60 13.06 -21.18 -15.18
N PHE A 61 12.18 -20.20 -14.83
CA PHE A 61 11.86 -19.07 -15.72
C PHE A 61 13.09 -18.22 -16.04
N SER A 62 14.12 -18.32 -15.21
CA SER A 62 15.41 -17.62 -15.39
C SER A 62 15.24 -16.12 -15.64
N PRO A 63 14.66 -15.36 -14.69
CA PRO A 63 14.39 -13.94 -14.87
C PRO A 63 15.67 -13.15 -15.12
N GLU A 64 15.55 -12.09 -15.93
CA GLU A 64 16.58 -11.06 -16.10
C GLU A 64 16.42 -9.91 -15.08
N ALA A 65 15.17 -9.68 -14.62
CA ALA A 65 14.86 -8.70 -13.59
C ALA A 65 13.76 -9.22 -12.65
N ILE A 66 13.89 -8.90 -11.34
CA ILE A 66 12.92 -9.24 -10.30
C ILE A 66 12.56 -7.95 -9.54
N PHE A 67 11.31 -7.52 -9.62
CA PHE A 67 10.80 -6.36 -8.88
C PHE A 67 10.18 -6.81 -7.55
N VAL A 68 10.63 -6.22 -6.46
CA VAL A 68 10.29 -6.63 -5.09
C VAL A 68 9.87 -5.43 -4.25
N PRO A 69 8.62 -5.32 -3.81
CA PRO A 69 8.20 -4.29 -2.86
C PRO A 69 8.68 -4.54 -1.43
N GLY A 70 8.90 -5.80 -1.06
CA GLY A 70 9.38 -6.21 0.26
C GLY A 70 10.87 -5.98 0.47
N ASN A 71 11.34 -6.34 1.67
CA ASN A 71 12.74 -6.17 2.07
C ASN A 71 13.58 -7.46 1.91
N ILE A 72 13.00 -8.52 1.39
CA ILE A 72 13.62 -9.84 1.29
C ILE A 72 13.29 -10.45 -0.08
N VAL A 73 14.29 -11.05 -0.70
CA VAL A 73 14.14 -11.88 -1.88
C VAL A 73 15.17 -13.02 -1.82
N PRO A 74 14.84 -14.23 -2.29
CA PRO A 74 15.82 -15.33 -2.28
C PRO A 74 17.07 -14.97 -3.10
N TYR A 75 18.23 -15.05 -2.45
CA TYR A 75 19.52 -14.66 -3.06
C TYR A 75 19.92 -15.52 -4.25
N TYR A 76 19.47 -16.79 -4.28
CA TYR A 76 19.81 -17.76 -5.32
C TYR A 76 19.03 -17.58 -6.64
N LEU A 77 17.99 -16.76 -6.66
CA LEU A 77 17.26 -16.47 -7.89
C LEU A 77 18.16 -15.70 -8.87
N PRO A 78 18.17 -16.08 -10.16
CA PRO A 78 18.95 -15.35 -11.17
C PRO A 78 18.35 -13.97 -11.46
N GLY A 79 19.12 -13.13 -12.15
CA GLY A 79 18.72 -11.79 -12.60
C GLY A 79 18.90 -10.69 -11.58
N VAL A 80 18.75 -9.45 -12.04
CA VAL A 80 18.87 -8.23 -11.25
C VAL A 80 17.69 -8.10 -10.29
N LYS A 81 17.96 -7.96 -9.01
CA LYS A 81 16.95 -7.81 -7.96
C LYS A 81 16.75 -6.33 -7.64
N ILE A 82 15.55 -5.84 -7.89
CA ILE A 82 15.19 -4.42 -7.80
C ILE A 82 14.20 -4.23 -6.67
N GLN A 83 14.59 -3.48 -5.64
CA GLN A 83 13.65 -3.07 -4.59
C GLN A 83 12.86 -1.85 -5.03
N VAL A 84 11.51 -1.92 -4.97
CA VAL A 84 10.60 -0.81 -5.32
C VAL A 84 9.85 -0.25 -4.12
N PHE A 85 10.16 -0.72 -2.92
CA PHE A 85 9.58 -0.33 -1.63
C PHE A 85 8.06 -0.56 -1.51
N HIS A 86 7.53 -0.37 -0.29
CA HIS A 86 6.11 -0.57 0.01
C HIS A 86 5.49 0.54 0.85
N GLY A 87 6.09 1.72 0.88
CA GLY A 87 5.56 2.90 1.56
C GLY A 87 6.59 3.98 1.79
N TYR A 88 6.13 5.10 2.36
CA TYR A 88 6.92 6.32 2.60
C TYR A 88 7.37 6.51 4.04
N ALA A 89 7.15 5.53 4.94
CA ALA A 89 7.45 5.67 6.36
C ALA A 89 8.97 5.77 6.62
N ALA A 90 9.51 6.96 6.44
CA ALA A 90 10.94 7.27 6.59
C ALA A 90 11.46 7.08 8.02
N GLU A 91 10.59 7.16 9.02
CA GLU A 91 10.87 6.93 10.43
C GLU A 91 11.09 5.44 10.77
N LYS A 92 10.70 4.52 9.89
CA LYS A 92 10.89 3.08 10.09
C LYS A 92 12.35 2.70 9.81
N LYS A 93 13.07 2.33 10.86
CA LYS A 93 14.49 1.92 10.77
C LYS A 93 14.73 0.79 9.79
N ASP A 94 13.77 -0.10 9.62
CA ASP A 94 13.86 -1.27 8.72
C ASP A 94 14.04 -0.89 7.24
N HIS A 95 13.56 0.27 6.81
CA HIS A 95 13.75 0.79 5.45
C HIS A 95 15.22 1.09 5.12
N TRP A 96 16.04 1.40 6.14
CA TRP A 96 17.44 1.79 5.98
C TRP A 96 18.43 0.64 6.18
N VAL A 97 17.93 -0.58 6.45
CA VAL A 97 18.79 -1.75 6.68
C VAL A 97 19.16 -2.38 5.35
N ILE A 98 20.43 -2.27 4.96
CA ILE A 98 20.96 -2.92 3.76
C ILE A 98 21.26 -4.40 4.07
N ARG A 99 20.45 -5.29 3.47
CA ARG A 99 20.54 -6.74 3.65
C ARG A 99 21.33 -7.44 2.54
N ARG A 100 21.81 -6.68 1.55
CA ARG A 100 22.55 -7.17 0.37
C ARG A 100 21.78 -8.20 -0.47
N TYR A 101 20.45 -8.07 -0.51
CA TYR A 101 19.59 -8.89 -1.38
C TYR A 101 19.33 -8.24 -2.74
N PHE A 102 19.53 -6.93 -2.84
CA PHE A 102 19.15 -6.13 -3.98
C PHE A 102 20.37 -5.52 -4.67
N ASP A 103 20.34 -5.61 -6.00
CA ASP A 103 21.35 -5.01 -6.87
C ASP A 103 21.02 -3.54 -7.17
N THR A 104 19.73 -3.17 -7.09
CA THR A 104 19.24 -1.83 -7.39
C THR A 104 18.08 -1.44 -6.47
N TYR A 105 18.08 -0.20 -6.03
CA TYR A 105 16.99 0.41 -5.27
C TYR A 105 16.32 1.51 -6.11
N PHE A 106 15.03 1.31 -6.45
CA PHE A 106 14.18 2.31 -7.08
C PHE A 106 13.54 3.17 -6.00
N THR A 107 14.07 4.38 -5.81
CA THR A 107 13.67 5.23 -4.69
C THR A 107 12.46 6.12 -5.02
N GLN A 108 11.63 6.34 -4.00
CA GLN A 108 10.33 7.00 -4.12
C GLN A 108 10.41 8.51 -4.31
N GLY A 109 11.59 9.12 -4.14
CA GLY A 109 11.77 10.56 -4.29
C GLY A 109 13.07 11.06 -3.65
N PRO A 110 13.35 12.38 -3.72
CA PRO A 110 14.65 12.97 -3.38
C PRO A 110 15.17 12.65 -1.99
N PHE A 111 14.29 12.60 -0.98
CA PHE A 111 14.68 12.26 0.38
C PHE A 111 15.24 10.84 0.50
N PHE A 112 14.54 9.85 -0.07
CA PHE A 112 15.00 8.46 -0.10
C PHE A 112 16.24 8.32 -0.96
N THR A 113 16.24 8.95 -2.14
CA THR A 113 17.39 8.93 -3.06
C THR A 113 18.67 9.41 -2.39
N LYS A 114 18.63 10.56 -1.69
CA LYS A 114 19.78 11.09 -0.96
C LYS A 114 20.30 10.08 0.06
N LYS A 115 19.40 9.53 0.88
CA LYS A 115 19.78 8.58 1.93
C LYS A 115 20.35 7.28 1.37
N PHE A 116 19.72 6.72 0.33
CA PHE A 116 20.22 5.50 -0.32
C PHE A 116 21.54 5.72 -1.06
N LYS A 117 21.80 6.90 -1.63
CA LYS A 117 23.11 7.25 -2.20
C LYS A 117 24.21 7.31 -1.14
N GLU A 118 23.91 7.81 0.06
CA GLU A 118 24.84 7.77 1.20
C GLU A 118 25.19 6.32 1.56
N LEU A 119 24.17 5.44 1.66
CA LEU A 119 24.36 4.01 1.92
C LEU A 119 25.12 3.31 0.77
N ALA A 120 24.83 3.63 -0.49
CA ALA A 120 25.53 3.06 -1.64
C ALA A 120 27.03 3.44 -1.65
N ALA A 121 27.36 4.65 -1.21
CA ALA A 121 28.76 5.07 -1.07
C ALA A 121 29.52 4.27 0.00
N GLU A 122 28.82 3.83 1.04
CA GLU A 122 29.37 2.99 2.12
C GLU A 122 29.49 1.51 1.68
N TYR A 123 28.39 0.91 1.18
CA TYR A 123 28.30 -0.51 0.87
C TYR A 123 28.93 -0.90 -0.46
N LYS A 124 28.83 -0.05 -1.49
CA LYS A 124 29.43 -0.20 -2.84
C LYS A 124 29.00 -1.44 -3.63
N ASP A 125 27.88 -2.03 -3.31
CA ASP A 125 27.39 -3.28 -3.90
C ASP A 125 25.98 -3.17 -4.52
N PHE A 126 25.44 -1.95 -4.63
CA PHE A 126 24.15 -1.70 -5.28
C PHE A 126 24.06 -0.32 -5.93
N GLU A 127 23.11 -0.17 -6.84
CA GLU A 127 22.79 1.08 -7.51
C GLU A 127 21.52 1.73 -6.95
N VAL A 128 21.41 3.06 -7.14
CA VAL A 128 20.25 3.85 -6.70
C VAL A 128 19.70 4.65 -7.85
N VAL A 129 18.43 4.42 -8.19
CA VAL A 129 17.72 5.12 -9.25
C VAL A 129 16.48 5.78 -8.67
N GLU A 130 16.35 7.10 -8.84
CA GLU A 130 15.11 7.80 -8.46
C GLU A 130 14.05 7.58 -9.53
N THR A 131 12.99 6.86 -9.21
CA THR A 131 11.91 6.53 -10.14
C THR A 131 10.57 7.12 -9.73
N GLY A 132 10.46 7.62 -8.50
CA GLY A 132 9.16 7.79 -7.88
C GLY A 132 8.60 6.45 -7.38
N TRP A 133 7.34 6.43 -7.01
CA TRP A 133 6.70 5.21 -6.51
C TRP A 133 5.53 4.79 -7.41
N PRO A 134 5.55 3.59 -8.00
CA PRO A 134 4.60 3.16 -9.02
C PRO A 134 3.13 3.28 -8.61
N LYS A 135 2.82 3.08 -7.34
CA LYS A 135 1.46 3.24 -6.82
C LYS A 135 0.90 4.66 -7.03
N GLN A 136 1.76 5.69 -7.07
CA GLN A 136 1.32 7.07 -7.34
C GLN A 136 0.84 7.26 -8.79
N ASP A 137 1.44 6.55 -9.74
CA ASP A 137 0.98 6.57 -11.13
C ASP A 137 -0.40 5.93 -11.24
N TRP A 138 -0.62 4.82 -10.51
CA TRP A 138 -1.95 4.22 -10.42
C TRP A 138 -2.97 5.21 -9.85
N ILE A 139 -2.68 5.85 -8.73
CA ILE A 139 -3.54 6.86 -8.08
C ILE A 139 -3.88 7.99 -9.07
N LYS A 140 -2.88 8.54 -9.76
CA LYS A 140 -3.06 9.62 -10.74
C LYS A 140 -3.99 9.22 -11.88
N ASN A 141 -3.85 8.00 -12.39
CA ASN A 141 -4.64 7.50 -13.51
C ASN A 141 -6.07 7.10 -13.11
N HIS A 142 -6.32 6.85 -11.81
CA HIS A 142 -7.59 6.40 -11.25
C HIS A 142 -8.21 7.40 -10.28
N TRP A 143 -7.81 8.69 -10.41
CA TRP A 143 -8.21 9.76 -9.47
C TRP A 143 -9.72 9.92 -9.35
N HIS A 144 -10.46 9.72 -10.43
CA HIS A 144 -11.91 9.91 -10.53
C HIS A 144 -12.73 8.61 -10.52
N ASP A 145 -12.09 7.46 -10.38
CA ASP A 145 -12.79 6.16 -10.48
C ASP A 145 -13.85 5.95 -9.40
N PHE A 146 -13.73 6.66 -8.28
CA PHE A 146 -14.61 6.51 -7.13
C PHE A 146 -15.51 7.74 -6.88
N ASP A 147 -15.50 8.73 -7.77
CA ASP A 147 -16.29 9.96 -7.61
C ASP A 147 -17.79 9.65 -7.50
N ARG A 148 -18.30 8.77 -8.36
CA ARG A 148 -19.71 8.36 -8.33
C ARG A 148 -20.09 7.66 -7.01
N GLU A 149 -19.26 6.74 -6.57
CA GLU A 149 -19.50 6.01 -5.30
C GLU A 149 -19.44 6.98 -4.09
N ARG A 150 -18.52 7.94 -4.12
CA ARG A 150 -18.43 9.02 -3.15
C ARG A 150 -19.71 9.86 -3.11
N GLU A 151 -20.21 10.29 -4.27
CA GLU A 151 -21.42 11.09 -4.38
C GLU A 151 -22.68 10.34 -3.91
N GLU A 152 -22.81 9.07 -4.30
CA GLU A 152 -23.90 8.19 -3.84
C GLU A 152 -23.87 8.02 -2.33
N LEU A 153 -22.69 7.84 -1.73
CA LEU A 153 -22.52 7.73 -0.28
C LEU A 153 -22.92 9.00 0.46
N LEU A 154 -22.44 10.16 0.02
CA LEU A 154 -22.78 11.45 0.61
C LEU A 154 -24.27 11.74 0.52
N LYS A 155 -24.87 11.44 -0.63
CA LYS A 155 -26.33 11.59 -0.83
C LYS A 155 -27.15 10.67 0.06
N LEU A 156 -26.72 9.41 0.20
CA LEU A 156 -27.41 8.41 1.05
C LEU A 156 -27.48 8.89 2.52
N HIS A 157 -26.40 9.45 3.02
CA HIS A 157 -26.29 9.91 4.41
C HIS A 157 -26.69 11.39 4.61
N GLY A 158 -27.02 12.13 3.54
CA GLY A 158 -27.35 13.55 3.62
C GLY A 158 -26.21 14.41 4.17
N LYS A 159 -24.95 14.05 3.85
CA LYS A 159 -23.73 14.69 4.35
C LYS A 159 -22.93 15.31 3.19
N SER A 160 -22.00 16.23 3.51
CA SER A 160 -21.20 16.95 2.51
C SER A 160 -19.73 16.53 2.42
N GLN A 161 -19.19 15.87 3.44
CA GLN A 161 -17.77 15.50 3.52
C GLN A 161 -17.60 14.06 4.00
N ILE A 162 -16.48 13.45 3.57
CA ILE A 162 -16.06 12.12 4.03
C ILE A 162 -14.75 12.26 4.82
N VAL A 163 -14.74 11.71 6.03
CA VAL A 163 -13.55 11.57 6.86
C VAL A 163 -13.12 10.10 6.88
N LEU A 164 -11.87 9.81 6.61
CA LEU A 164 -11.29 8.48 6.74
C LEU A 164 -10.56 8.35 8.06
N TYR A 165 -10.92 7.36 8.88
CA TYR A 165 -10.13 6.95 10.03
C TYR A 165 -9.36 5.66 9.68
N ALA A 166 -8.05 5.77 9.54
CA ALA A 166 -7.16 4.68 9.14
C ALA A 166 -5.93 4.58 10.07
N PRO A 167 -6.10 4.09 11.32
CA PRO A 167 -5.02 4.01 12.29
C PRO A 167 -4.07 2.85 12.01
N THR A 168 -2.86 2.91 12.61
CA THR A 168 -1.93 1.79 12.64
C THR A 168 -2.45 0.65 13.52
N PHE A 169 -1.93 -0.54 13.33
CA PHE A 169 -2.28 -1.72 14.12
C PHE A 169 -1.40 -1.93 15.37
N SER A 170 -0.27 -1.25 15.45
CA SER A 170 0.71 -1.43 16.53
C SER A 170 0.12 -0.95 17.87
N PRO A 171 0.03 -1.81 18.89
CA PRO A 171 -0.65 -1.49 20.15
C PRO A 171 -0.07 -0.28 20.89
N SER A 172 1.22 0.01 20.70
CA SER A 172 1.90 1.14 21.37
C SER A 172 1.81 2.45 20.58
N LEU A 173 1.31 2.41 19.33
CA LEU A 173 1.31 3.57 18.42
C LEU A 173 -0.09 3.92 17.92
N THR A 174 -1.06 3.01 18.10
CA THR A 174 -2.42 3.20 17.60
C THR A 174 -3.23 4.13 18.47
N SER A 175 -4.04 4.96 17.83
CA SER A 175 -5.01 5.86 18.48
C SER A 175 -6.34 5.17 18.82
N LEU A 176 -6.53 3.90 18.43
CA LEU A 176 -7.78 3.16 18.65
C LEU A 176 -8.33 3.21 20.10
N PRO A 177 -7.51 3.02 21.16
CA PRO A 177 -8.02 3.05 22.52
C PRO A 177 -8.56 4.40 22.99
N ALA A 178 -8.17 5.49 22.31
CA ALA A 178 -8.44 6.86 22.76
C ALA A 178 -9.52 7.60 21.95
N LEU A 179 -9.74 7.21 20.67
CA LEU A 179 -10.52 8.08 19.78
C LEU A 179 -11.97 7.68 19.57
N LYS A 180 -12.44 6.54 20.10
CA LYS A 180 -13.81 6.04 19.86
C LYS A 180 -14.89 7.09 20.13
N GLU A 181 -14.89 7.67 21.33
CA GLU A 181 -15.89 8.67 21.74
C GLU A 181 -15.75 9.99 20.94
N ALA A 182 -14.52 10.39 20.62
CA ALA A 182 -14.28 11.57 19.81
C ALA A 182 -14.80 11.40 18.36
N LEU A 183 -14.64 10.22 17.77
CA LEU A 183 -15.15 9.89 16.43
C LEU A 183 -16.69 9.86 16.43
N LEU A 184 -17.32 9.30 17.46
CA LEU A 184 -18.76 9.34 17.63
C LEU A 184 -19.27 10.77 17.76
N HIS A 185 -18.58 11.59 18.55
CA HIS A 185 -18.93 13.01 18.70
C HIS A 185 -18.76 13.78 17.38
N LEU A 186 -17.69 13.49 16.62
CA LEU A 186 -17.43 14.11 15.32
C LEU A 186 -18.61 13.98 14.37
N VAL A 187 -19.13 12.77 14.15
CA VAL A 187 -20.23 12.51 13.20
C VAL A 187 -21.57 13.11 13.64
N LYS A 188 -21.78 13.27 14.96
CA LYS A 188 -22.97 13.92 15.52
C LYS A 188 -22.92 15.43 15.40
N MET A 189 -21.73 16.02 15.49
CA MET A 189 -21.56 17.49 15.54
C MET A 189 -21.18 18.09 14.18
N ARG A 190 -20.76 17.29 13.20
CA ARG A 190 -20.30 17.76 11.91
C ARG A 190 -21.08 17.13 10.76
N ASP A 191 -21.03 17.80 9.63
CA ASP A 191 -21.66 17.35 8.39
C ASP A 191 -20.74 16.38 7.62
N VAL A 192 -20.45 15.24 8.27
CA VAL A 192 -19.49 14.25 7.75
C VAL A 192 -20.01 12.82 7.81
N VAL A 193 -19.57 11.99 6.87
CA VAL A 193 -19.57 10.52 6.97
C VAL A 193 -18.17 10.08 7.40
N LEU A 194 -18.08 9.16 8.33
CA LEU A 194 -16.82 8.57 8.79
C LEU A 194 -16.63 7.17 8.21
N LEU A 195 -15.61 6.97 7.40
CA LEU A 195 -15.17 5.66 6.95
C LEU A 195 -14.16 5.08 7.94
N LEU A 196 -14.47 3.93 8.53
CA LEU A 196 -13.57 3.19 9.42
C LEU A 196 -12.82 2.13 8.61
N LYS A 197 -11.53 2.33 8.39
CA LYS A 197 -10.67 1.39 7.66
C LYS A 197 -9.50 0.94 8.53
N LEU A 198 -9.72 -0.11 9.32
CA LEU A 198 -8.68 -0.64 10.19
C LEU A 198 -7.67 -1.49 9.40
N HIS A 199 -6.45 -1.54 9.93
CA HIS A 199 -5.40 -2.37 9.35
C HIS A 199 -5.72 -3.87 9.53
N PRO A 200 -5.42 -4.75 8.56
CA PRO A 200 -5.71 -6.19 8.66
C PRO A 200 -5.08 -6.91 9.86
N LEU A 201 -4.01 -6.35 10.44
CA LEU A 201 -3.34 -6.89 11.63
C LEU A 201 -3.83 -6.26 12.94
N THR A 202 -4.90 -5.46 12.90
CA THR A 202 -5.51 -4.89 14.10
C THR A 202 -6.03 -6.01 15.00
N LYS A 203 -5.86 -5.86 16.32
CA LYS A 203 -6.37 -6.81 17.31
C LYS A 203 -7.88 -6.98 17.19
N LYS A 204 -8.34 -8.23 17.34
CA LYS A 204 -9.74 -8.60 17.18
C LYS A 204 -10.67 -7.79 18.09
N GLU A 205 -10.26 -7.53 19.34
CA GLU A 205 -11.05 -6.77 20.31
C GLU A 205 -11.40 -5.37 19.79
N TRP A 206 -10.42 -4.68 19.18
CA TRP A 206 -10.66 -3.37 18.58
C TRP A 206 -11.49 -3.45 17.30
N VAL A 207 -11.27 -4.48 16.49
CA VAL A 207 -12.11 -4.72 15.29
C VAL A 207 -13.56 -4.89 15.68
N ASP A 208 -13.85 -5.74 16.67
CA ASP A 208 -15.22 -6.00 17.15
C ASP A 208 -15.85 -4.74 17.75
N GLU A 209 -15.10 -3.97 18.55
CA GLU A 209 -15.54 -2.72 19.15
C GLU A 209 -15.91 -1.64 18.11
N TYR A 210 -15.08 -1.45 17.09
CA TYR A 210 -15.32 -0.44 16.06
C TYR A 210 -16.36 -0.88 15.03
N LYS A 211 -16.54 -2.18 14.80
CA LYS A 211 -17.69 -2.71 14.05
C LYS A 211 -19.00 -2.43 14.76
N GLN A 212 -19.05 -2.68 16.06
CA GLN A 212 -20.23 -2.36 16.88
C GLN A 212 -20.55 -0.86 16.87
N LEU A 213 -19.54 0.01 16.87
CA LEU A 213 -19.74 1.45 16.74
C LEU A 213 -20.39 1.81 15.39
N ALA A 214 -19.95 1.21 14.29
CA ALA A 214 -20.55 1.42 12.97
C ALA A 214 -21.98 0.86 12.85
N GLU A 215 -22.30 -0.21 13.56
CA GLU A 215 -23.68 -0.76 13.61
C GLU A 215 -24.65 0.15 14.40
N GLN A 216 -24.13 0.95 15.34
CA GLN A 216 -24.93 1.82 16.21
C GLN A 216 -25.11 3.25 15.69
N GLU A 217 -24.28 3.67 14.74
CA GLU A 217 -24.28 5.05 14.23
C GLU A 217 -24.29 5.07 12.70
N GLU A 218 -25.38 5.51 12.11
CA GLU A 218 -25.64 5.45 10.66
C GLU A 218 -24.63 6.21 9.79
N HIS A 219 -23.92 7.21 10.36
CA HIS A 219 -22.91 8.01 9.65
C HIS A 219 -21.49 7.48 9.84
N ILE A 220 -21.33 6.31 10.48
CA ILE A 220 -20.07 5.61 10.62
C ILE A 220 -20.14 4.32 9.80
N ILE A 221 -19.25 4.17 8.84
CA ILE A 221 -19.26 3.05 7.90
C ILE A 221 -18.02 2.20 8.11
N TRP A 222 -18.22 0.93 8.35
CA TRP A 222 -17.16 -0.05 8.41
C TRP A 222 -16.75 -0.51 7.02
N GLU A 223 -15.43 -0.48 6.74
CA GLU A 223 -14.86 -0.87 5.46
C GLU A 223 -13.90 -2.06 5.60
N ASP A 224 -14.32 -3.21 5.08
CA ASP A 224 -13.52 -4.44 5.05
C ASP A 224 -12.59 -4.53 3.82
N GLY A 225 -12.75 -3.65 2.83
CA GLY A 225 -11.98 -3.64 1.59
C GLY A 225 -10.48 -3.65 1.85
N PHE A 226 -9.74 -4.40 1.05
CA PHE A 226 -8.30 -4.55 1.27
C PHE A 226 -7.51 -3.28 0.91
N ASN A 227 -7.93 -2.58 -0.14
CA ASN A 227 -7.23 -1.42 -0.67
C ASN A 227 -7.64 -0.13 0.03
N VAL A 228 -6.75 0.42 0.87
CA VAL A 228 -6.98 1.70 1.54
C VAL A 228 -7.02 2.88 0.57
N THR A 229 -6.38 2.78 -0.60
CA THR A 229 -6.26 3.85 -1.58
C THR A 229 -7.62 4.30 -2.12
N LYS A 230 -8.56 3.35 -2.34
CA LYS A 230 -9.96 3.67 -2.68
C LYS A 230 -10.55 4.67 -1.69
N TYR A 231 -10.47 4.35 -0.39
CA TYR A 231 -11.05 5.17 0.67
C TYR A 231 -10.32 6.50 0.84
N GLN A 232 -9.00 6.52 0.60
CA GLN A 232 -8.24 7.76 0.54
C GLN A 232 -8.72 8.67 -0.60
N LEU A 233 -8.97 8.11 -1.79
CA LEU A 233 -9.48 8.90 -2.94
C LEU A 233 -10.90 9.44 -2.69
N MET A 234 -11.74 8.70 -1.98
CA MET A 234 -13.10 9.14 -1.63
C MET A 234 -13.14 10.20 -0.52
N SER A 235 -12.11 10.33 0.32
CA SER A 235 -12.15 11.11 1.56
C SER A 235 -11.57 12.51 1.43
N ASP A 236 -12.15 13.49 2.11
CA ASP A 236 -11.70 14.88 2.14
C ASP A 236 -10.62 15.11 3.20
N VAL A 237 -10.73 14.39 4.32
CA VAL A 237 -9.81 14.47 5.48
C VAL A 237 -9.46 13.07 5.96
N MET A 238 -8.26 12.85 6.42
CA MET A 238 -7.88 11.60 7.09
C MET A 238 -7.52 11.87 8.55
N ILE A 239 -8.01 11.01 9.44
CA ILE A 239 -7.54 10.90 10.83
C ILE A 239 -6.72 9.62 10.90
N SER A 240 -5.50 9.72 11.39
CA SER A 240 -4.59 8.58 11.52
C SER A 240 -3.61 8.81 12.67
N ASP A 241 -2.62 7.96 12.75
CA ASP A 241 -1.52 8.01 13.72
C ASP A 241 -0.19 7.67 13.02
N THR A 242 0.73 6.96 13.65
CA THR A 242 2.03 6.59 13.06
C THR A 242 1.87 5.54 11.96
N SER A 243 1.42 5.97 10.79
CA SER A 243 1.13 5.11 9.62
C SER A 243 1.75 5.67 8.34
N SER A 244 2.22 4.79 7.46
CA SER A 244 2.69 5.18 6.11
C SER A 244 1.58 5.76 5.24
N THR A 245 0.32 5.43 5.52
CA THR A 245 -0.85 5.96 4.80
C THR A 245 -1.02 7.46 4.97
N VAL A 246 -0.48 8.06 6.04
CA VAL A 246 -0.41 9.52 6.25
C VAL A 246 0.29 10.20 5.08
N TYR A 247 1.48 9.72 4.73
CA TYR A 247 2.25 10.29 3.62
C TYR A 247 1.55 10.11 2.27
N GLU A 248 0.92 8.94 2.08
CA GLU A 248 0.14 8.67 0.86
C GLU A 248 -1.03 9.66 0.72
N PHE A 249 -1.75 9.93 1.81
CA PHE A 249 -2.87 10.86 1.81
C PHE A 249 -2.43 12.31 1.61
N LEU A 250 -1.32 12.73 2.22
CA LEU A 250 -0.74 14.07 2.01
C LEU A 250 -0.36 14.32 0.56
N LEU A 251 0.08 13.28 -0.18
CA LEU A 251 0.36 13.38 -1.62
C LEU A 251 -0.89 13.64 -2.48
N LEU A 252 -2.09 13.40 -1.93
CA LEU A 252 -3.35 13.79 -2.57
C LEU A 252 -3.66 15.30 -2.39
N GLY A 253 -2.83 16.04 -1.67
CA GLY A 253 -3.05 17.45 -1.35
C GLY A 253 -4.18 17.69 -0.34
N ARG A 254 -4.54 16.68 0.46
CA ARG A 254 -5.64 16.71 1.43
C ARG A 254 -5.13 16.68 2.87
N PRO A 255 -5.86 17.31 3.84
CA PRO A 255 -5.41 17.42 5.22
C PRO A 255 -5.46 16.10 5.99
N VAL A 256 -4.48 15.90 6.87
CA VAL A 256 -4.41 14.80 7.82
C VAL A 256 -4.39 15.35 9.24
N ILE A 257 -5.13 14.70 10.13
CA ILE A 257 -5.13 14.93 11.58
C ILE A 257 -4.41 13.73 12.22
N THR A 258 -3.35 14.00 12.99
CA THR A 258 -2.56 12.97 13.71
C THR A 258 -2.51 13.27 15.21
#